data_ebb959af8fde69ccd67f34b2d1125d9a
#
_entry.id   ebb959af8fde69ccd67f34b2d1125d9a
#
_cell.length_a   1.000
_cell.length_b   1.000
_cell.length_c   1.000
_cell.angle_alpha   90.00
_cell.angle_beta   90.00
_cell.angle_gamma   90.00
#
_symmetry.space_group_name_H-M   'P 1'
#
loop_
_entity.id
_entity.type
_entity.pdbx_description
1 polymer ?
#
loop_
_entity_poly.entity_id
_entity_poly.type
_entity_poly.pdbx_seq_one_letter_code
_entity_poly.pdbx_strand_id
1 'polypeptide(L)'
;MTTAREWIELLGLEPHLEGGYFRRTFQADHRARVRTPAGERYTLTSIHYLLTSWSPIGHWHLNRSDILHFHHHGDPITYHLLLPDGTAETAVLGQDPARGQLLTLAVPGGVWKASHLTSGDHGLISEAVAPGFDFADMTLGRPADLVARFPGHEELIHRYCRPSEPV
;
A
#
# COMPACT_ATOMS: atom_id res chain seq x y z
N MET A 1 17.29 -9.63 16.73
CA MET A 1 16.07 -9.24 15.99
C MET A 1 16.40 -9.26 14.51
N THR A 2 15.53 -9.84 13.68
CA THR A 2 15.71 -9.87 12.22
C THR A 2 15.60 -8.46 11.67
N THR A 3 16.62 -8.03 10.93
CA THR A 3 16.71 -6.69 10.32
C THR A 3 15.91 -6.60 9.02
N ALA A 4 15.66 -5.40 8.54
CA ALA A 4 15.02 -5.17 7.25
C ALA A 4 15.75 -5.87 6.08
N ARG A 5 17.09 -5.87 6.07
CA ARG A 5 17.90 -6.55 5.04
C ARG A 5 17.70 -8.05 5.07
N GLU A 6 17.71 -8.63 6.27
CA GLU A 6 17.46 -10.08 6.44
C GLU A 6 16.04 -10.46 5.99
N TRP A 7 15.02 -9.62 6.28
CA TRP A 7 13.66 -9.85 5.78
C TRP A 7 13.58 -9.83 4.24
N ILE A 8 14.27 -8.88 3.58
CA ILE A 8 14.32 -8.81 2.11
C ILE A 8 14.91 -10.09 1.54
N GLU A 9 16.04 -10.56 2.11
CA GLU A 9 16.71 -11.78 1.66
C GLU A 9 15.88 -13.04 1.92
N LEU A 10 15.40 -13.23 3.15
CA LEU A 10 14.64 -14.42 3.58
C LEU A 10 13.33 -14.60 2.80
N LEU A 11 12.63 -13.50 2.53
CA LEU A 11 11.36 -13.53 1.79
C LEU A 11 11.54 -13.31 0.29
N GLY A 12 12.76 -13.03 -0.18
CA GLY A 12 13.06 -12.76 -1.59
C GLY A 12 12.27 -11.57 -2.14
N LEU A 13 12.23 -10.48 -1.35
CA LEU A 13 11.48 -9.28 -1.72
C LEU A 13 12.27 -8.47 -2.77
N GLU A 14 11.54 -7.83 -3.67
CA GLU A 14 12.07 -6.94 -4.71
C GLU A 14 11.47 -5.53 -4.58
N PRO A 15 12.15 -4.47 -5.07
CA PRO A 15 11.64 -3.11 -4.99
C PRO A 15 10.27 -2.97 -5.68
N HIS A 16 9.35 -2.25 -5.03
CA HIS A 16 8.05 -1.91 -5.59
C HIS A 16 8.05 -0.51 -6.20
N LEU A 17 7.30 -0.31 -7.27
CA LEU A 17 7.26 0.99 -7.95
C LEU A 17 6.58 2.11 -7.13
N GLU A 18 5.75 1.77 -6.15
CA GLU A 18 5.17 2.71 -5.19
C GLU A 18 6.10 3.04 -4.01
N GLY A 19 7.27 2.39 -3.93
CA GLY A 19 8.19 2.41 -2.80
C GLY A 19 8.10 1.14 -1.96
N GLY A 20 9.08 0.93 -1.07
CA GLY A 20 9.19 -0.32 -0.31
C GLY A 20 9.58 -1.52 -1.17
N TYR A 21 9.38 -2.71 -0.61
CA TYR A 21 9.73 -4.00 -1.22
C TYR A 21 8.55 -4.96 -1.14
N PHE A 22 8.41 -5.83 -2.14
CA PHE A 22 7.29 -6.76 -2.19
C PHE A 22 7.66 -8.11 -2.81
N ARG A 23 6.81 -9.10 -2.58
CA ARG A 23 6.78 -10.35 -3.34
C ARG A 23 5.38 -10.91 -3.37
N ARG A 24 4.94 -11.41 -4.54
CA ARG A 24 3.70 -12.18 -4.66
C ARG A 24 3.82 -13.49 -3.89
N THR A 25 2.89 -13.73 -2.95
CA THR A 25 2.84 -14.94 -2.11
C THR A 25 1.76 -15.91 -2.54
N PHE A 26 0.70 -15.40 -3.19
CA PHE A 26 -0.42 -16.23 -3.65
C PHE A 26 -1.12 -15.59 -4.84
N GLN A 27 -1.64 -16.44 -5.71
CA GLN A 27 -2.66 -16.09 -6.70
C GLN A 27 -3.59 -17.30 -6.90
N ALA A 28 -4.89 -17.04 -7.03
CA ALA A 28 -5.92 -18.08 -7.15
C ALA A 28 -6.00 -18.60 -8.59
N ASP A 29 -4.93 -19.25 -9.08
CA ASP A 29 -4.82 -19.81 -10.44
C ASP A 29 -5.56 -21.14 -10.61
N HIS A 30 -5.96 -21.78 -9.50
CA HIS A 30 -6.69 -23.05 -9.46
C HIS A 30 -8.21 -22.93 -9.70
N ARG A 31 -8.71 -21.72 -9.97
CA ARG A 31 -10.13 -21.44 -10.22
C ARG A 31 -10.31 -20.44 -11.36
N ALA A 32 -11.55 -20.39 -11.88
CA ALA A 32 -11.89 -19.45 -12.94
C ALA A 32 -11.64 -18.00 -12.51
N ARG A 33 -11.11 -17.21 -13.43
CA ARG A 33 -10.94 -15.77 -13.24
C ARG A 33 -12.29 -15.06 -13.21
N VAL A 34 -12.34 -13.91 -12.53
CA VAL A 34 -13.51 -13.03 -12.56
C VAL A 34 -13.36 -12.00 -13.67
N ARG A 35 -14.46 -11.70 -14.34
CA ARG A 35 -14.50 -10.67 -15.37
C ARG A 35 -14.76 -9.32 -14.70
N THR A 36 -13.90 -8.33 -14.97
CA THR A 36 -14.02 -6.94 -14.52
C THR A 36 -14.10 -6.01 -15.72
N PRO A 37 -14.50 -4.74 -15.56
CA PRO A 37 -14.47 -3.76 -16.65
C PRO A 37 -13.09 -3.57 -17.28
N ALA A 38 -12.01 -3.84 -16.53
CA ALA A 38 -10.63 -3.72 -16.97
C ALA A 38 -10.01 -5.06 -17.47
N GLY A 39 -10.81 -6.11 -17.62
CA GLY A 39 -10.38 -7.43 -18.08
C GLY A 39 -10.54 -8.53 -17.01
N GLU A 40 -9.99 -9.68 -17.28
CA GLU A 40 -10.06 -10.82 -16.36
C GLU A 40 -8.99 -10.73 -15.27
N ARG A 41 -9.39 -11.06 -14.02
CA ARG A 41 -8.52 -11.06 -12.85
C ARG A 41 -8.60 -12.39 -12.11
N TYR A 42 -7.54 -12.75 -11.40
CA TYR A 42 -7.66 -13.78 -10.37
C TYR A 42 -8.72 -13.38 -9.34
N THR A 43 -9.38 -14.32 -8.71
CA THR A 43 -10.35 -14.02 -7.65
C THR A 43 -9.68 -13.40 -6.44
N LEU A 44 -8.42 -13.78 -6.18
CA LEU A 44 -7.61 -13.31 -5.05
C LEU A 44 -6.13 -13.37 -5.40
N THR A 45 -5.39 -12.36 -4.97
CA THR A 45 -3.92 -12.39 -4.90
C THR A 45 -3.46 -11.89 -3.55
N SER A 46 -2.25 -12.27 -3.13
CA SER A 46 -1.61 -11.67 -1.96
C SER A 46 -0.13 -11.41 -2.18
N ILE A 47 0.40 -10.49 -1.40
CA ILE A 47 1.83 -10.15 -1.35
C ILE A 47 2.31 -10.09 0.10
N HIS A 48 3.62 -10.28 0.31
CA HIS A 48 4.32 -9.61 1.40
C HIS A 48 4.77 -8.23 0.92
N TYR A 49 4.71 -7.25 1.81
CA TYR A 49 5.16 -5.88 1.56
C TYR A 49 5.95 -5.36 2.76
N LEU A 50 7.06 -4.68 2.51
CA LEU A 50 7.98 -4.21 3.53
C LEU A 50 8.34 -2.75 3.27
N LEU A 51 8.09 -1.88 4.25
CA LEU A 51 8.73 -0.57 4.33
C LEU A 51 9.98 -0.67 5.20
N THR A 52 11.00 0.11 4.87
CA THR A 52 12.28 0.12 5.58
C THR A 52 12.69 1.54 5.92
N SER A 53 13.66 1.73 6.82
CA SER A 53 14.19 3.05 7.17
C SER A 53 14.80 3.82 5.98
N TRP A 54 15.24 3.13 4.91
CA TRP A 54 15.77 3.75 3.68
C TRP A 54 14.78 3.78 2.51
N SER A 55 13.64 3.10 2.63
CA SER A 55 12.50 3.19 1.72
C SER A 55 11.21 3.24 2.55
N PRO A 56 11.00 4.36 3.30
CA PRO A 56 9.97 4.42 4.33
C PRO A 56 8.58 4.76 3.82
N ILE A 57 8.43 5.10 2.53
CA ILE A 57 7.19 5.62 1.96
C ILE A 57 6.67 4.68 0.88
N GLY A 58 5.41 4.26 1.03
CA GLY A 58 4.57 3.80 -0.06
C GLY A 58 3.83 5.01 -0.62
N HIS A 59 4.23 5.48 -1.80
CA HIS A 59 3.72 6.70 -2.41
C HIS A 59 2.25 6.60 -2.79
N TRP A 60 1.58 7.75 -2.93
CA TRP A 60 0.18 7.82 -3.33
C TRP A 60 -0.12 6.96 -4.54
N HIS A 61 -1.02 6.01 -4.37
CA HIS A 61 -1.53 5.16 -5.43
C HIS A 61 -3.00 4.81 -5.17
N LEU A 62 -3.67 4.42 -6.24
CA LEU A 62 -5.05 3.98 -6.22
C LEU A 62 -5.14 2.61 -6.88
N ASN A 63 -5.84 1.68 -6.25
CA ASN A 63 -6.20 0.40 -6.83
C ASN A 63 -7.70 0.32 -7.11
N ARG A 64 -8.10 -0.45 -8.11
CA ARG A 64 -9.52 -0.67 -8.42
C ARG A 64 -10.15 -1.71 -7.51
N SER A 65 -9.36 -2.63 -6.97
CA SER A 65 -9.80 -3.71 -6.09
C SER A 65 -9.70 -3.32 -4.63
N ASP A 66 -10.49 -4.00 -3.79
CA ASP A 66 -10.38 -3.90 -2.35
C ASP A 66 -9.10 -4.58 -1.86
N ILE A 67 -8.47 -3.99 -0.86
CA ILE A 67 -7.24 -4.51 -0.27
C ILE A 67 -7.38 -4.58 1.24
N LEU A 68 -7.07 -5.76 1.79
CA LEU A 68 -6.88 -5.97 3.22
C LEU A 68 -5.38 -6.00 3.53
N HIS A 69 -4.97 -5.18 4.49
CA HIS A 69 -3.59 -5.10 4.97
C HIS A 69 -3.51 -5.73 6.35
N PHE A 70 -2.50 -6.56 6.61
CA PHE A 70 -2.30 -7.26 7.88
C PHE A 70 -0.88 -7.02 8.39
N HIS A 71 -0.73 -6.48 9.60
CA HIS A 71 0.58 -6.26 10.20
C HIS A 71 1.16 -7.57 10.73
N HIS A 72 2.42 -7.85 10.41
CA HIS A 72 3.10 -9.07 10.83
C HIS A 72 4.24 -8.82 11.81
N HIS A 73 5.12 -7.86 11.50
CA HIS A 73 6.34 -7.67 12.29
C HIS A 73 6.90 -6.25 12.12
N GLY A 74 7.67 -5.84 13.14
CA GLY A 74 8.39 -4.58 13.11
C GLY A 74 7.55 -3.41 13.61
N ASP A 75 7.87 -2.22 13.11
CA ASP A 75 7.29 -0.97 13.54
C ASP A 75 5.95 -0.70 12.88
N PRO A 76 5.06 0.09 13.52
CA PRO A 76 3.77 0.44 12.95
C PRO A 76 3.92 1.28 11.66
N ILE A 77 3.00 1.06 10.73
CA ILE A 77 2.91 1.82 9.47
C ILE A 77 1.70 2.75 9.54
N THR A 78 1.92 4.03 9.30
CA THR A 78 0.85 5.02 9.16
C THR A 78 0.34 5.03 7.74
N TYR A 79 -0.98 4.91 7.57
CA TYR A 79 -1.70 5.03 6.31
C TYR A 79 -2.43 6.35 6.25
N HIS A 80 -2.35 7.01 5.10
CA HIS A 80 -3.13 8.18 4.74
C HIS A 80 -4.05 7.81 3.59
N LEU A 81 -5.33 8.12 3.73
CA LEU A 81 -6.37 7.82 2.76
C LEU A 81 -7.01 9.13 2.28
N LEU A 82 -7.25 9.27 0.97
CA LEU A 82 -8.08 10.33 0.42
C LEU A 82 -9.36 9.68 -0.11
N LEU A 83 -10.48 10.05 0.51
CA LEU A 83 -11.77 9.42 0.27
C LEU A 83 -12.52 10.08 -0.90
N PRO A 84 -13.45 9.36 -1.54
CA PRO A 84 -14.22 9.90 -2.67
C PRO A 84 -15.02 11.16 -2.38
N ASP A 85 -15.39 11.40 -1.11
CA ASP A 85 -16.10 12.59 -0.65
C ASP A 85 -15.19 13.83 -0.46
N GLY A 86 -13.89 13.69 -0.70
CA GLY A 86 -12.90 14.77 -0.58
C GLY A 86 -12.24 14.87 0.79
N THR A 87 -12.60 14.03 1.75
CA THR A 87 -11.98 14.00 3.08
C THR A 87 -10.70 13.17 3.11
N ALA A 88 -9.86 13.42 4.12
CA ALA A 88 -8.67 12.61 4.39
C ALA A 88 -8.80 11.90 5.74
N GLU A 89 -8.37 10.65 5.77
CA GLU A 89 -8.29 9.84 6.98
C GLU A 89 -6.86 9.34 7.22
N THR A 90 -6.54 9.10 8.49
CA THR A 90 -5.27 8.49 8.89
C THR A 90 -5.54 7.29 9.78
N ALA A 91 -4.86 6.18 9.51
CA ALA A 91 -4.91 4.97 10.32
C ALA A 91 -3.48 4.47 10.59
N VAL A 92 -3.27 3.84 11.73
CA VAL A 92 -1.99 3.22 12.08
C VAL A 92 -2.17 1.70 12.11
N LEU A 93 -1.50 1.01 11.23
CA LEU A 93 -1.46 -0.44 11.17
C LEU A 93 -0.29 -0.95 12.01
N GLY A 94 -0.57 -1.76 13.02
CA GLY A 94 0.46 -2.22 13.97
C GLY A 94 -0.09 -3.25 14.95
N GLN A 95 0.69 -3.62 15.96
CA GLN A 95 0.39 -4.72 16.88
C GLN A 95 -0.14 -4.29 18.25
N ASP A 96 -0.36 -3.01 18.48
CA ASP A 96 -0.79 -2.47 19.77
C ASP A 96 -2.17 -1.79 19.71
N PRO A 97 -3.28 -2.56 19.81
CA PRO A 97 -4.63 -1.98 19.81
C PRO A 97 -4.91 -1.07 21.01
N ALA A 98 -4.19 -1.23 22.12
CA ALA A 98 -4.34 -0.36 23.28
C ALA A 98 -3.86 1.08 22.99
N ARG A 99 -2.98 1.25 21.98
CA ARG A 99 -2.53 2.55 21.46
C ARG A 99 -3.28 3.00 20.20
N GLY A 100 -4.42 2.37 19.91
CA GLY A 100 -5.25 2.71 18.74
C GLY A 100 -4.74 2.16 17.41
N GLN A 101 -3.77 1.22 17.43
CA GLN A 101 -3.30 0.59 16.22
C GLN A 101 -4.26 -0.50 15.75
N LEU A 102 -4.41 -0.62 14.45
CA LEU A 102 -5.22 -1.65 13.80
C LEU A 102 -4.34 -2.86 13.46
N LEU A 103 -4.81 -4.06 13.77
CA LEU A 103 -4.15 -5.30 13.30
C LEU A 103 -4.42 -5.53 11.81
N THR A 104 -5.56 -5.04 11.33
CA THR A 104 -6.00 -5.17 9.94
C THR A 104 -6.60 -3.84 9.48
N LEU A 105 -6.24 -3.39 8.29
CA LEU A 105 -6.81 -2.23 7.63
C LEU A 105 -7.41 -2.63 6.28
N ALA A 106 -8.70 -2.34 6.10
CA ALA A 106 -9.37 -2.48 4.82
C ALA A 106 -9.35 -1.15 4.06
N VAL A 107 -8.89 -1.17 2.81
CA VAL A 107 -8.95 -0.01 1.90
C VAL A 107 -9.80 -0.42 0.69
N PRO A 108 -11.00 0.16 0.53
CA PRO A 108 -11.85 -0.12 -0.63
C PRO A 108 -11.20 0.32 -1.94
N GLY A 109 -11.56 -0.36 -3.02
CA GLY A 109 -11.18 0.05 -4.37
C GLY A 109 -11.63 1.48 -4.67
N GLY A 110 -10.79 2.25 -5.36
CA GLY A 110 -11.05 3.65 -5.69
C GLY A 110 -10.67 4.66 -4.60
N VAL A 111 -10.14 4.21 -3.47
CA VAL A 111 -9.58 5.08 -2.42
C VAL A 111 -8.08 5.25 -2.66
N TRP A 112 -7.62 6.50 -2.71
CA TRP A 112 -6.20 6.82 -2.74
C TRP A 112 -5.56 6.52 -1.40
N LYS A 113 -4.42 5.86 -1.41
CA LYS A 113 -3.66 5.57 -0.18
C LYS A 113 -2.18 5.88 -0.36
N ALA A 114 -1.56 6.33 0.72
CA ALA A 114 -0.13 6.38 0.91
C ALA A 114 0.21 5.75 2.26
N SER A 115 1.41 5.21 2.42
CA SER A 115 1.86 4.60 3.67
C SER A 115 3.22 5.13 4.08
N HIS A 116 3.50 5.14 5.38
CA HIS A 116 4.75 5.69 5.90
C HIS A 116 5.20 4.93 7.16
N LEU A 117 6.43 4.43 7.11
CA LEU A 117 7.17 3.98 8.28
C LEU A 117 7.79 5.21 8.95
N THR A 118 7.16 5.74 10.00
CA THR A 118 7.55 7.01 10.62
C THR A 118 8.81 6.92 11.45
N SER A 119 9.16 5.73 11.94
CA SER A 119 10.35 5.44 12.74
C SER A 119 10.66 3.95 12.72
N GLY A 120 11.83 3.57 13.21
CA GLY A 120 12.26 2.19 13.32
C GLY A 120 12.99 1.65 12.10
N ASP A 121 13.22 0.36 12.06
CA ASP A 121 13.99 -0.32 11.00
C ASP A 121 13.10 -0.77 9.84
N HIS A 122 11.95 -1.36 10.14
CA HIS A 122 11.02 -1.87 9.13
C HIS A 122 9.61 -2.09 9.67
N GLY A 123 8.64 -2.13 8.73
CA GLY A 123 7.29 -2.63 8.96
C GLY A 123 6.95 -3.67 7.89
N LEU A 124 6.69 -4.92 8.31
CA LEU A 124 6.32 -6.04 7.44
C LEU A 124 4.82 -6.28 7.54
N ILE A 125 4.19 -6.28 6.38
CA ILE A 125 2.76 -6.58 6.23
C ILE A 125 2.52 -7.63 5.16
N SER A 126 1.31 -8.15 5.08
CA SER A 126 0.77 -8.72 3.86
C SER A 126 -0.46 -7.97 3.39
N GLU A 127 -0.70 -8.07 2.10
CA GLU A 127 -1.91 -7.55 1.46
C GLU A 127 -2.64 -8.69 0.76
N ALA A 128 -3.98 -8.73 0.93
CA ALA A 128 -4.89 -9.59 0.18
C ALA A 128 -5.78 -8.72 -0.70
N VAL A 129 -5.78 -8.96 -2.00
CA VAL A 129 -6.43 -8.12 -3.02
C VAL A 129 -7.50 -8.93 -3.74
N ALA A 130 -8.73 -8.41 -3.77
CA ALA A 130 -9.87 -9.05 -4.43
C ALA A 130 -10.75 -8.01 -5.17
N PRO A 131 -11.06 -8.21 -6.46
CA PRO A 131 -10.39 -9.12 -7.39
C PRO A 131 -8.88 -8.95 -7.40
N GLY A 132 -8.15 -10.02 -7.79
CA GLY A 132 -6.69 -10.06 -7.68
C GLY A 132 -5.98 -8.91 -8.37
N PHE A 133 -4.84 -8.50 -7.83
CA PHE A 133 -4.04 -7.39 -8.30
C PHE A 133 -3.50 -7.59 -9.72
N ASP A 134 -3.63 -6.54 -10.51
CA ASP A 134 -2.97 -6.36 -11.80
C ASP A 134 -2.45 -4.91 -11.87
N PHE A 135 -1.24 -4.71 -12.43
CA PHE A 135 -0.67 -3.37 -12.57
C PHE A 135 -1.54 -2.42 -13.43
N ALA A 136 -2.36 -2.97 -14.34
CA ALA A 136 -3.32 -2.18 -15.12
C ALA A 136 -4.44 -1.57 -14.25
N ASP A 137 -4.63 -2.05 -13.02
CA ASP A 137 -5.63 -1.55 -12.09
C ASP A 137 -5.05 -0.56 -11.06
N MET A 138 -3.73 -0.34 -11.09
CA MET A 138 -3.05 0.58 -10.19
C MET A 138 -2.69 1.88 -10.92
N THR A 139 -2.90 3.00 -10.23
CA THR A 139 -2.51 4.33 -10.70
C THR A 139 -1.65 5.00 -9.64
N LEU A 140 -0.45 5.47 -10.00
CA LEU A 140 0.36 6.33 -9.13
C LEU A 140 -0.18 7.75 -9.13
N GLY A 141 -0.17 8.37 -7.94
CA GLY A 141 -0.64 9.74 -7.76
C GLY A 141 0.33 10.77 -8.33
N ARG A 142 -0.20 11.66 -9.18
CA ARG A 142 0.51 12.85 -9.64
C ARG A 142 0.06 14.05 -8.80
N PRO A 143 0.99 14.88 -8.28
CA PRO A 143 0.64 15.97 -7.37
C PRO A 143 -0.46 16.88 -7.91
N ALA A 144 -0.32 17.35 -9.16
CA ALA A 144 -1.30 18.27 -9.77
C ALA A 144 -2.72 17.68 -9.85
N ASP A 145 -2.84 16.40 -10.21
CA ASP A 145 -4.14 15.74 -10.34
C ASP A 145 -4.79 15.53 -8.96
N LEU A 146 -3.99 15.12 -7.96
CA LEU A 146 -4.49 14.90 -6.61
C LEU A 146 -4.88 16.22 -5.94
N VAL A 147 -4.08 17.27 -6.06
CA VAL A 147 -4.41 18.61 -5.52
C VAL A 147 -5.69 19.15 -6.14
N ALA A 148 -5.87 19.01 -7.46
CA ALA A 148 -7.09 19.44 -8.12
C ALA A 148 -8.34 18.68 -7.64
N ARG A 149 -8.18 17.40 -7.29
CA ARG A 149 -9.29 16.54 -6.83
C ARG A 149 -9.56 16.68 -5.32
N PHE A 150 -8.53 16.95 -4.53
CA PHE A 150 -8.58 17.01 -3.07
C PHE A 150 -8.02 18.36 -2.57
N PRO A 151 -8.67 19.49 -2.89
CA PRO A 151 -8.22 20.79 -2.41
C PRO A 151 -8.27 20.84 -0.87
N GLY A 152 -7.26 21.50 -0.28
CA GLY A 152 -7.09 21.56 1.18
C GLY A 152 -6.20 20.46 1.77
N HIS A 153 -5.71 19.51 0.95
CA HIS A 153 -4.78 18.47 1.37
C HIS A 153 -3.42 18.54 0.67
N GLU A 154 -3.05 19.71 0.13
CA GLU A 154 -1.87 19.93 -0.72
C GLU A 154 -0.57 19.50 -0.02
N GLU A 155 -0.38 19.86 1.24
CA GLU A 155 0.81 19.50 1.99
C GLU A 155 0.96 17.98 2.13
N LEU A 156 -0.13 17.31 2.49
CA LEU A 156 -0.17 15.85 2.62
C LEU A 156 0.10 15.16 1.28
N ILE A 157 -0.50 15.66 0.20
CA ILE A 157 -0.33 15.14 -1.15
C ILE A 157 1.13 15.25 -1.59
N HIS A 158 1.72 16.44 -1.48
CA HIS A 158 3.11 16.66 -1.89
C HIS A 158 4.09 15.84 -1.07
N ARG A 159 3.84 15.65 0.22
CA ARG A 159 4.71 14.86 1.11
C ARG A 159 4.86 13.43 0.67
N TYR A 160 3.83 12.81 0.14
CA TYR A 160 3.80 11.38 -0.19
C TYR A 160 3.66 11.06 -1.68
N CYS A 161 3.66 12.05 -2.56
CA CYS A 161 3.84 11.79 -3.99
C CYS A 161 5.27 11.35 -4.28
N ARG A 162 5.42 10.49 -5.27
CA ARG A 162 6.74 10.11 -5.76
C ARG A 162 7.45 11.35 -6.30
N PRO A 163 8.72 11.59 -5.93
CA PRO A 163 9.51 12.68 -6.52
C PRO A 163 9.50 12.56 -8.05
N SER A 164 9.32 13.69 -8.74
CA SER A 164 9.50 13.74 -10.19
C SER A 164 10.93 13.36 -10.52
N GLU A 165 11.15 12.44 -11.45
CA GLU A 165 12.50 12.22 -11.95
C GLU A 165 13.00 13.54 -12.56
N PRO A 166 14.25 13.95 -12.25
CA PRO A 166 14.82 15.12 -12.91
C PRO A 166 14.86 14.86 -14.41
N VAL A 167 14.32 15.78 -15.19
CA VAL A 167 14.35 15.78 -16.66
C VAL A 167 15.77 15.93 -17.15
#